data_5aa4d495a626414fbd67a334244e7a19
#
_entry.id   5aa4d495a626414fbd67a334244e7a19
#
_cell.length_a   1.000
_cell.length_b   1.000
_cell.length_c   1.000
_cell.angle_alpha   90.00
_cell.angle_beta   90.00
_cell.angle_gamma   90.00
#
_symmetry.space_group_name_H-M   'P 1'
#
loop_
_entity.id
_entity.type
_entity.pdbx_description
1 polymer ?
#
loop_
_entity_poly.entity_id
_entity_poly.type
_entity_poly.pdbx_seq_one_letter_code
_entity_poly.pdbx_strand_id
1 'polypeptide(L)'
;MKYVISTFFIFILLVISGFAILTTSYQDGRPQASIRLDAKDQGVVFHHGDGPNQCDYLGARDVWVFEANGSYFMHYDGAGPKGWLSCLATSKDLEHWTALGPILDFGSNGSDDCASASYGTTYFDGKKWHMFYLGTPHTTPAPDFIPAFPYLTMKAEGDSPSGPWKKQYEVTPFKVKANSYYSGCASPGFIVKNANEYLMYFSASTDNPILRTISLARTKDLNSPWTLAAKPMLPPTEQIENSSLYFEKKNNTWFMFTNHVGIKDGLEYTDALWVYWSKDLTKWDPANKAVVLDSKNCKWSKHIIGLPSVVQMGKRLAIFYDGSDSNPIPAGVKSHMNRDIGLAWLDLPLTAPVQVSK
;
A
#
# COMPACT_ATOMS: atom_id res chain seq x y z
N MET A 1 -76.05 -26.17 -18.73
CA MET A 1 -75.20 -25.26 -17.89
C MET A 1 -73.79 -25.73 -18.01
N LYS A 2 -72.96 -25.07 -18.85
CA LYS A 2 -71.56 -25.40 -19.08
C LYS A 2 -70.70 -24.41 -18.27
N TYR A 3 -69.89 -24.92 -17.33
CA TYR A 3 -68.93 -24.09 -16.60
C TYR A 3 -67.63 -23.99 -17.42
N VAL A 4 -67.24 -22.76 -17.73
CA VAL A 4 -65.96 -22.43 -18.33
C VAL A 4 -64.98 -22.12 -17.17
N ILE A 5 -63.97 -22.95 -16.98
CA ILE A 5 -62.88 -22.70 -16.04
C ILE A 5 -61.82 -21.89 -16.78
N SER A 6 -61.66 -20.63 -16.42
CA SER A 6 -60.61 -19.75 -16.92
C SER A 6 -59.34 -19.93 -16.08
N THR A 7 -58.30 -20.50 -16.65
CA THR A 7 -57.00 -20.69 -16.00
C THR A 7 -56.14 -19.43 -16.25
N PHE A 8 -55.96 -18.64 -15.19
CA PHE A 8 -54.99 -17.51 -15.22
C PHE A 8 -53.58 -18.03 -15.08
N PHE A 9 -52.77 -17.90 -16.12
CA PHE A 9 -51.33 -18.08 -16.02
C PHE A 9 -50.69 -16.76 -15.53
N ILE A 10 -50.14 -16.78 -14.30
CA ILE A 10 -49.30 -15.71 -13.80
C ILE A 10 -47.89 -15.93 -14.29
N PHE A 11 -47.46 -15.10 -15.26
CA PHE A 11 -46.03 -15.04 -15.65
C PHE A 11 -45.27 -14.24 -14.59
N ILE A 12 -44.48 -14.92 -13.76
CA ILE A 12 -43.50 -14.27 -12.91
C ILE A 12 -42.28 -13.95 -13.79
N LEU A 13 -42.13 -12.66 -14.14
CA LEU A 13 -40.91 -12.16 -14.75
C LEU A 13 -39.83 -12.11 -13.65
N LEU A 14 -38.96 -13.11 -13.64
CA LEU A 14 -37.70 -13.05 -12.90
C LEU A 14 -36.77 -12.05 -13.62
N VAL A 15 -36.71 -10.83 -13.10
CA VAL A 15 -35.65 -9.88 -13.50
C VAL A 15 -34.34 -10.36 -12.90
N ILE A 16 -33.58 -11.14 -13.64
CA ILE A 16 -32.20 -11.44 -13.33
C ILE A 16 -31.41 -10.17 -13.65
N SER A 17 -31.14 -9.35 -12.65
CA SER A 17 -30.17 -8.27 -12.76
C SER A 17 -28.77 -8.91 -12.90
N GLY A 18 -28.38 -9.12 -14.14
CA GLY A 18 -27.03 -9.56 -14.47
C GLY A 18 -26.05 -8.44 -14.09
N PHE A 19 -25.36 -8.58 -12.97
CA PHE A 19 -24.18 -7.78 -12.72
C PHE A 19 -23.15 -8.13 -13.78
N ALA A 20 -22.89 -7.20 -14.68
CA ALA A 20 -21.79 -7.35 -15.65
C ALA A 20 -20.48 -7.44 -14.86
N ILE A 21 -19.82 -8.60 -14.92
CA ILE A 21 -18.47 -8.78 -14.39
C ILE A 21 -17.53 -7.96 -15.27
N LEU A 22 -17.13 -6.79 -14.80
CA LEU A 22 -16.15 -5.95 -15.46
C LEU A 22 -14.77 -6.53 -15.18
N THR A 23 -14.23 -7.28 -16.12
CA THR A 23 -12.84 -7.72 -16.08
C THR A 23 -11.91 -6.56 -16.42
N THR A 24 -10.83 -6.38 -15.65
CA THR A 24 -9.76 -5.46 -16.00
C THR A 24 -8.75 -6.21 -16.86
N SER A 25 -8.47 -5.70 -18.06
CA SER A 25 -7.50 -6.30 -18.98
C SER A 25 -6.19 -5.53 -18.89
N TYR A 26 -5.11 -6.22 -18.52
CA TYR A 26 -3.76 -5.67 -18.51
C TYR A 26 -2.99 -6.20 -19.74
N GLN A 27 -2.29 -5.29 -20.42
CA GLN A 27 -1.56 -5.63 -21.65
C GLN A 27 -0.23 -6.36 -21.40
N ASP A 28 0.27 -6.34 -20.17
CA ASP A 28 1.55 -6.92 -19.77
C ASP A 28 1.46 -8.38 -19.27
N GLY A 29 0.30 -9.02 -19.43
CA GLY A 29 0.10 -10.43 -19.07
C GLY A 29 -0.06 -10.69 -17.57
N ARG A 30 -0.20 -9.65 -16.75
CA ARG A 30 -0.49 -9.81 -15.31
C ARG A 30 -1.81 -10.55 -15.10
N PRO A 31 -1.97 -11.30 -13.98
CA PRO A 31 -3.25 -11.89 -13.61
C PRO A 31 -4.33 -10.82 -13.51
N GLN A 32 -5.54 -11.19 -13.91
CA GLN A 32 -6.67 -10.28 -13.88
C GLN A 32 -7.51 -10.51 -12.63
N ALA A 33 -7.99 -9.42 -12.04
CA ALA A 33 -9.07 -9.51 -11.07
C ALA A 33 -10.41 -9.63 -11.82
N SER A 34 -11.16 -10.67 -11.52
CA SER A 34 -12.46 -10.94 -12.18
C SER A 34 -13.59 -10.08 -11.65
N ILE A 35 -13.41 -9.43 -10.52
CA ILE A 35 -14.41 -8.64 -9.81
C ILE A 35 -13.83 -7.33 -9.27
N ARG A 36 -14.74 -6.43 -8.91
CA ARG A 36 -14.40 -5.11 -8.37
C ARG A 36 -15.05 -4.89 -7.00
N LEU A 37 -14.34 -4.16 -6.15
CA LEU A 37 -14.83 -3.57 -4.91
C LEU A 37 -14.55 -2.06 -5.00
N ASP A 38 -15.33 -1.36 -5.78
CA ASP A 38 -15.06 0.03 -6.15
C ASP A 38 -15.07 0.99 -4.97
N ALA A 39 -13.93 1.61 -4.69
CA ALA A 39 -13.85 2.75 -3.80
C ALA A 39 -14.39 4.02 -4.49
N LYS A 40 -14.99 4.91 -3.69
CA LYS A 40 -15.45 6.23 -4.12
C LYS A 40 -14.29 7.21 -3.99
N ASP A 41 -13.66 7.54 -5.10
CA ASP A 41 -12.56 8.48 -5.12
C ASP A 41 -13.03 9.90 -4.77
N GLN A 42 -12.36 10.54 -3.82
CA GLN A 42 -12.57 11.93 -3.42
C GLN A 42 -11.68 12.90 -4.23
N GLY A 43 -10.49 12.46 -4.60
CA GLY A 43 -9.47 13.27 -5.26
C GLY A 43 -8.26 13.52 -4.36
N VAL A 44 -7.46 14.50 -4.72
CA VAL A 44 -6.25 14.90 -3.99
C VAL A 44 -6.62 15.54 -2.66
N VAL A 45 -5.94 15.17 -1.59
CA VAL A 45 -6.08 15.72 -0.24
C VAL A 45 -4.77 16.28 0.31
N PHE A 46 -3.64 16.00 -0.35
CA PHE A 46 -2.34 16.55 0.01
C PHE A 46 -1.48 16.72 -1.26
N HIS A 47 -1.02 17.94 -1.49
CA HIS A 47 -0.17 18.25 -2.64
C HIS A 47 1.30 18.20 -2.26
N HIS A 48 2.13 17.70 -3.17
CA HIS A 48 3.57 17.86 -3.05
C HIS A 48 3.93 19.37 -3.13
N GLY A 49 5.03 19.72 -2.47
CA GLY A 49 5.44 21.14 -2.33
C GLY A 49 4.82 21.86 -1.14
N ASP A 50 3.83 21.25 -0.45
CA ASP A 50 3.22 21.83 0.76
C ASP A 50 4.12 21.64 2.00
N GLY A 51 5.12 20.77 1.92
CA GLY A 51 6.03 20.47 3.03
C GLY A 51 7.04 21.61 3.28
N PRO A 52 7.39 21.85 4.57
CA PRO A 52 8.34 22.88 4.95
C PRO A 52 9.74 22.60 4.36
N ASN A 53 10.48 23.67 4.05
CA ASN A 53 11.84 23.60 3.50
C ASN A 53 11.96 22.77 2.21
N GLN A 54 10.89 22.71 1.41
CA GLN A 54 10.85 22.00 0.13
C GLN A 54 11.08 20.48 0.28
N CYS A 55 10.75 19.88 1.42
CA CYS A 55 11.05 18.46 1.69
C CYS A 55 10.35 17.49 0.74
N ASP A 56 9.30 17.93 0.06
CA ASP A 56 8.49 17.17 -0.90
C ASP A 56 8.26 17.90 -2.24
N TYR A 57 9.15 18.84 -2.55
CA TYR A 57 9.03 19.68 -3.74
C TYR A 57 8.96 18.90 -5.06
N LEU A 58 9.61 17.73 -5.13
CA LEU A 58 9.65 16.88 -6.31
C LEU A 58 8.60 15.77 -6.29
N GLY A 59 7.85 15.61 -5.20
CA GLY A 59 6.80 14.60 -5.06
C GLY A 59 6.52 14.21 -3.62
N ALA A 60 5.28 13.80 -3.35
CA ALA A 60 4.82 13.17 -2.13
C ALA A 60 4.21 11.80 -2.46
N ARG A 61 4.75 10.69 -1.90
CA ARG A 61 4.31 9.33 -2.23
C ARG A 61 4.47 8.35 -1.07
N ASP A 62 4.13 7.10 -1.31
CA ASP A 62 4.39 5.99 -0.39
C ASP A 62 3.84 6.26 1.01
N VAL A 63 2.53 6.45 1.07
CA VAL A 63 1.83 6.96 2.24
C VAL A 63 1.52 5.87 3.27
N TRP A 64 1.70 6.20 4.55
CA TRP A 64 1.27 5.40 5.70
C TRP A 64 0.45 6.26 6.66
N VAL A 65 -0.86 5.98 6.79
CA VAL A 65 -1.78 6.73 7.64
C VAL A 65 -2.23 5.87 8.81
N PHE A 66 -2.22 6.45 10.02
CA PHE A 66 -2.71 5.80 11.23
C PHE A 66 -3.35 6.79 12.18
N GLU A 67 -4.19 6.30 13.08
CA GLU A 67 -4.85 7.10 14.12
C GLU A 67 -4.11 6.91 15.45
N ALA A 68 -3.89 8.00 16.16
CA ALA A 68 -3.42 7.98 17.53
C ALA A 68 -3.95 9.21 18.31
N ASN A 69 -4.45 8.97 19.52
CA ASN A 69 -4.89 10.03 20.44
C ASN A 69 -5.90 11.02 19.82
N GLY A 70 -6.82 10.52 18.97
CA GLY A 70 -7.85 11.33 18.33
C GLY A 70 -7.31 12.28 17.26
N SER A 71 -6.17 11.94 16.66
CA SER A 71 -5.56 12.61 15.52
C SER A 71 -5.09 11.56 14.51
N TYR A 72 -4.99 11.96 13.27
CA TYR A 72 -4.42 11.15 12.21
C TYR A 72 -3.02 11.64 11.88
N PHE A 73 -2.13 10.69 11.62
CA PHE A 73 -0.75 10.91 11.27
C PHE A 73 -0.50 10.25 9.91
N MET A 74 0.17 10.95 9.04
CA MET A 74 0.57 10.45 7.72
C MET A 74 2.09 10.55 7.60
N HIS A 75 2.75 9.40 7.55
CA HIS A 75 4.13 9.31 7.08
C HIS A 75 4.09 9.17 5.56
N TYR A 76 4.92 9.91 4.86
CA TYR A 76 5.00 9.84 3.40
C TYR A 76 6.44 10.09 2.93
N ASP A 77 6.76 9.60 1.75
CA ASP A 77 8.03 9.92 1.11
C ASP A 77 7.96 11.32 0.53
N GLY A 78 8.73 12.22 1.12
CA GLY A 78 8.97 13.54 0.57
C GLY A 78 10.21 13.53 -0.33
N ALA A 79 10.01 13.77 -1.62
CA ALA A 79 11.07 13.93 -2.60
C ALA A 79 11.58 15.37 -2.57
N GLY A 80 12.63 15.59 -1.80
CA GLY A 80 13.26 16.91 -1.65
C GLY A 80 14.51 17.09 -2.55
N PRO A 81 15.07 18.31 -2.59
CA PRO A 81 16.21 18.62 -3.45
C PRO A 81 17.53 17.92 -3.06
N LYS A 82 17.56 17.25 -1.91
CA LYS A 82 18.74 16.49 -1.43
C LYS A 82 18.50 14.98 -1.44
N GLY A 83 17.31 14.53 -1.82
CA GLY A 83 16.90 13.14 -1.82
C GLY A 83 15.57 12.90 -1.08
N TRP A 84 15.24 11.65 -0.85
CA TRP A 84 13.95 11.20 -0.35
C TRP A 84 14.03 10.84 1.12
N LEU A 85 13.16 11.45 1.93
CA LEU A 85 13.05 11.23 3.36
C LEU A 85 11.61 10.96 3.78
N SER A 86 11.43 10.23 4.87
CA SER A 86 10.14 10.12 5.53
C SER A 86 9.75 11.47 6.11
N CYS A 87 8.63 12.01 5.66
CA CYS A 87 8.01 13.23 6.13
C CYS A 87 6.74 12.92 6.92
N LEU A 88 6.26 13.90 7.69
CA LEU A 88 5.07 13.81 8.52
C LEU A 88 4.07 14.89 8.14
N ALA A 89 2.81 14.50 8.04
CA ALA A 89 1.66 15.41 8.10
C ALA A 89 0.65 14.92 9.14
N THR A 90 -0.17 15.82 9.65
CA THR A 90 -1.22 15.52 10.65
C THR A 90 -2.57 16.06 10.22
N SER A 91 -3.65 15.38 10.66
CA SER A 91 -5.03 15.75 10.35
C SER A 91 -5.96 15.43 11.51
N LYS A 92 -7.13 16.07 11.54
CA LYS A 92 -8.26 15.75 12.44
C LYS A 92 -9.41 15.05 11.72
N ASP A 93 -9.46 15.10 10.40
CA ASP A 93 -10.60 14.67 9.59
C ASP A 93 -10.23 13.82 8.36
N LEU A 94 -8.93 13.53 8.13
CA LEU A 94 -8.39 12.82 6.98
C LEU A 94 -8.45 13.59 5.64
N GLU A 95 -9.06 14.76 5.60
CA GLU A 95 -9.24 15.57 4.40
C GLU A 95 -8.33 16.80 4.38
N HIS A 96 -8.08 17.40 5.56
CA HIS A 96 -7.23 18.57 5.71
C HIS A 96 -5.95 18.21 6.49
N TRP A 97 -4.82 18.37 5.85
CA TRP A 97 -3.53 17.96 6.37
C TRP A 97 -2.61 19.15 6.61
N THR A 98 -1.85 19.09 7.69
CA THR A 98 -0.77 20.04 7.99
C THR A 98 0.56 19.34 7.86
N ALA A 99 1.38 19.73 6.89
CA ALA A 99 2.72 19.19 6.69
C ALA A 99 3.67 19.69 7.79
N LEU A 100 4.42 18.78 8.40
CA LEU A 100 5.37 19.05 9.48
C LEU A 100 6.82 18.87 9.04
N GLY A 101 7.06 18.21 7.90
CA GLY A 101 8.38 18.01 7.33
C GLY A 101 9.04 16.69 7.69
N PRO A 102 10.34 16.55 7.41
CA PRO A 102 11.07 15.31 7.63
C PRO A 102 11.12 14.90 9.10
N ILE A 103 10.95 13.61 9.33
CA ILE A 103 11.04 12.98 10.67
C ILE A 103 12.23 12.02 10.79
N LEU A 104 12.87 11.73 9.68
CA LEU A 104 14.14 11.00 9.62
C LEU A 104 15.15 11.83 8.83
N ASP A 105 16.43 11.70 9.19
CA ASP A 105 17.56 12.22 8.43
C ASP A 105 18.18 11.12 7.59
N PHE A 106 19.02 11.48 6.60
CA PHE A 106 19.88 10.51 5.94
C PHE A 106 20.83 9.86 6.95
N GLY A 107 21.15 8.60 6.72
CA GLY A 107 22.18 7.92 7.48
C GLY A 107 23.58 8.48 7.19
N SER A 108 24.55 8.11 8.01
CA SER A 108 25.94 8.44 7.77
C SER A 108 26.45 7.78 6.48
N ASN A 109 27.47 8.36 5.88
CA ASN A 109 28.08 7.79 4.67
C ASN A 109 28.49 6.31 4.89
N GLY A 110 28.01 5.45 4.01
CA GLY A 110 28.22 4.00 4.08
C GLY A 110 27.20 3.22 4.92
N SER A 111 26.22 3.89 5.55
CA SER A 111 25.09 3.18 6.17
C SER A 111 24.07 2.74 5.12
N ASP A 112 23.21 1.77 5.49
CA ASP A 112 22.19 1.19 4.63
C ASP A 112 21.07 2.17 4.23
N ASP A 113 21.03 3.35 4.83
CA ASP A 113 20.05 4.42 4.60
C ASP A 113 20.69 5.77 4.25
N CYS A 114 21.95 5.75 3.80
CA CYS A 114 22.70 6.98 3.52
C CYS A 114 22.21 7.72 2.28
N ALA A 115 21.53 7.04 1.35
CA ALA A 115 21.00 7.68 0.13
C ALA A 115 19.48 7.97 0.24
N SER A 116 18.73 7.18 1.03
CA SER A 116 17.34 7.45 1.35
C SER A 116 16.94 6.78 2.67
N ALA A 117 16.15 7.51 3.48
CA ALA A 117 15.47 7.03 4.66
C ALA A 117 13.97 7.37 4.50
N SER A 118 13.31 6.56 3.69
CA SER A 118 11.97 6.81 3.17
C SER A 118 10.87 6.39 4.14
N TYR A 119 9.63 6.32 3.66
CA TYR A 119 8.45 6.05 4.49
C TYR A 119 8.63 4.85 5.42
N GLY A 120 7.89 4.86 6.52
CA GLY A 120 7.90 3.76 7.45
C GLY A 120 6.50 3.42 7.96
N THR A 121 6.29 2.14 8.22
CA THR A 121 5.12 1.65 8.92
C THR A 121 5.36 1.72 10.42
N THR A 122 4.36 2.13 11.18
CA THR A 122 4.47 2.30 12.64
C THR A 122 3.62 1.30 13.40
N TYR A 123 4.11 0.92 14.55
CA TYR A 123 3.41 0.06 15.50
C TYR A 123 3.61 0.56 16.93
N PHE A 124 2.53 0.70 17.70
CA PHE A 124 2.59 1.02 19.13
C PHE A 124 2.46 -0.27 19.95
N ASP A 125 3.46 -0.59 20.75
CA ASP A 125 3.48 -1.82 21.56
C ASP A 125 2.80 -1.69 22.95
N GLY A 126 2.27 -0.49 23.24
CA GLY A 126 1.71 -0.10 24.53
C GLY A 126 2.68 0.71 25.39
N LYS A 127 3.94 0.89 24.96
CA LYS A 127 4.97 1.66 25.65
C LYS A 127 5.73 2.59 24.72
N LYS A 128 6.13 2.09 23.56
CA LYS A 128 6.94 2.78 22.55
C LYS A 128 6.28 2.69 21.20
N TRP A 129 6.58 3.69 20.38
CA TRP A 129 6.31 3.65 18.95
C TRP A 129 7.51 3.06 18.24
N HIS A 130 7.28 2.04 17.43
CA HIS A 130 8.27 1.41 16.55
C HIS A 130 7.96 1.81 15.12
N MET A 131 8.94 2.35 14.43
CA MET A 131 8.88 2.61 12.99
C MET A 131 9.82 1.63 12.28
N PHE A 132 9.28 0.96 11.28
CA PHE A 132 10.08 0.17 10.34
C PHE A 132 10.04 0.93 9.02
N TYR A 133 11.19 1.47 8.60
CA TYR A 133 11.30 2.36 7.46
C TYR A 133 12.16 1.75 6.35
N LEU A 134 11.95 2.23 5.13
CA LEU A 134 12.74 1.83 3.98
C LEU A 134 14.07 2.61 3.98
N GLY A 135 15.17 1.86 4.01
CA GLY A 135 16.50 2.40 3.79
C GLY A 135 17.09 1.88 2.48
N THR A 136 17.88 2.70 1.80
CA THR A 136 18.72 2.28 0.68
C THR A 136 20.01 3.10 0.62
N PRO A 137 21.15 2.46 0.30
CA PRO A 137 22.41 3.16 0.02
C PRO A 137 22.51 3.66 -1.42
N HIS A 138 21.47 3.45 -2.27
CA HIS A 138 21.52 3.76 -3.68
C HIS A 138 20.35 4.62 -4.12
N THR A 139 20.63 5.58 -5.01
CA THR A 139 19.62 6.39 -5.70
C THR A 139 20.02 6.61 -7.16
N THR A 140 19.09 7.09 -7.98
CA THR A 140 19.41 7.72 -9.25
C THR A 140 20.27 8.97 -9.02
N PRO A 141 21.00 9.46 -10.05
CA PRO A 141 21.74 10.72 -9.94
C PRO A 141 20.83 11.91 -9.64
N ALA A 142 21.46 13.02 -9.20
CA ALA A 142 20.80 14.32 -9.10
C ALA A 142 20.17 14.72 -10.44
N PRO A 143 19.07 15.50 -10.45
CA PRO A 143 18.41 16.09 -9.29
C PRO A 143 17.34 15.21 -8.64
N ASP A 144 17.04 14.06 -9.22
CA ASP A 144 15.85 13.26 -8.88
C ASP A 144 16.06 12.42 -7.62
N PHE A 145 17.27 11.88 -7.41
CA PHE A 145 17.65 11.02 -6.26
C PHE A 145 16.62 9.92 -5.93
N ILE A 146 16.00 9.33 -6.97
CA ILE A 146 14.99 8.29 -6.77
C ILE A 146 15.62 7.06 -6.13
N PRO A 147 15.10 6.55 -5.00
CA PRO A 147 15.60 5.36 -4.35
C PRO A 147 15.72 4.17 -5.32
N ALA A 148 16.81 3.42 -5.21
CA ALA A 148 17.10 2.28 -6.05
C ALA A 148 17.48 1.05 -5.20
N PHE A 149 17.35 -0.16 -5.76
CA PHE A 149 17.68 -1.40 -5.05
C PHE A 149 19.14 -1.42 -4.53
N PRO A 150 19.38 -2.09 -3.38
CA PRO A 150 18.44 -2.86 -2.58
C PRO A 150 17.56 -1.97 -1.69
N TYR A 151 16.29 -2.38 -1.51
CA TYR A 151 15.39 -1.80 -0.50
C TYR A 151 15.45 -2.65 0.76
N LEU A 152 15.73 -2.01 1.89
CA LEU A 152 16.00 -2.66 3.16
C LEU A 152 15.00 -2.20 4.23
N THR A 153 14.68 -3.07 5.18
CA THR A 153 13.89 -2.68 6.35
C THR A 153 14.82 -2.27 7.49
N MET A 154 14.76 -0.98 7.81
CA MET A 154 15.46 -0.36 8.91
C MET A 154 14.51 -0.10 10.08
N LYS A 155 15.02 0.31 11.25
CA LYS A 155 14.23 0.55 12.45
C LYS A 155 14.53 1.89 13.11
N ALA A 156 13.47 2.53 13.62
CA ALA A 156 13.55 3.67 14.55
C ALA A 156 12.52 3.50 15.66
N GLU A 157 12.74 4.19 16.79
CA GLU A 157 11.83 4.24 17.93
C GLU A 157 11.53 5.68 18.33
N GLY A 158 10.33 5.89 18.88
CA GLY A 158 9.89 7.18 19.41
C GLY A 158 8.98 7.04 20.62
N ASP A 159 8.87 8.11 21.40
CA ASP A 159 7.95 8.18 22.53
C ASP A 159 6.56 8.69 22.13
N SER A 160 6.45 9.27 20.95
CA SER A 160 5.19 9.75 20.38
C SER A 160 5.04 9.37 18.91
N PRO A 161 3.82 9.40 18.36
CA PRO A 161 3.60 9.13 16.93
C PRO A 161 4.25 10.16 16.00
N SER A 162 4.59 11.34 16.51
CA SER A 162 5.31 12.37 15.77
C SER A 162 6.84 12.30 15.96
N GLY A 163 7.32 11.36 16.76
CA GLY A 163 8.72 11.31 17.17
C GLY A 163 9.02 12.16 18.42
N PRO A 164 10.27 12.63 18.62
CA PRO A 164 11.39 12.40 17.71
C PRO A 164 11.73 10.92 17.55
N TRP A 165 12.10 10.54 16.33
CA TRP A 165 12.43 9.17 15.98
C TRP A 165 13.94 8.94 16.10
N LYS A 166 14.33 7.96 16.91
CA LYS A 166 15.72 7.56 17.09
C LYS A 166 16.00 6.29 16.28
N LYS A 167 16.85 6.38 15.27
CA LYS A 167 17.28 5.23 14.47
C LYS A 167 18.02 4.21 15.33
N GLN A 168 17.72 2.92 15.11
CA GLN A 168 18.25 1.78 15.87
C GLN A 168 19.13 0.94 14.93
N TYR A 169 20.35 1.39 14.65
CA TYR A 169 21.25 0.71 13.71
C TYR A 169 21.73 -0.65 14.21
N GLU A 170 21.72 -0.87 15.52
CA GLU A 170 22.01 -2.17 16.15
C GLU A 170 20.91 -3.22 15.93
N VAL A 171 19.70 -2.77 15.55
CA VAL A 171 18.59 -3.67 15.22
C VAL A 171 18.44 -3.74 13.71
N THR A 172 18.88 -4.82 13.11
CA THR A 172 18.59 -5.12 11.70
C THR A 172 17.42 -6.09 11.63
N PRO A 173 16.20 -5.62 11.28
CA PRO A 173 15.02 -6.51 11.22
C PRO A 173 15.24 -7.64 10.23
N PHE A 174 15.56 -7.31 8.98
CA PHE A 174 15.98 -8.22 7.92
C PHE A 174 16.54 -7.44 6.73
N LYS A 175 17.27 -8.15 5.86
CA LYS A 175 17.86 -7.59 4.63
C LYS A 175 17.54 -8.47 3.44
N VAL A 176 17.81 -7.98 2.26
CA VAL A 176 17.78 -8.76 1.01
C VAL A 176 18.74 -9.95 1.09
N LYS A 177 18.44 -11.01 0.35
CA LYS A 177 19.26 -12.23 0.27
C LYS A 177 19.40 -12.66 -1.18
N ALA A 178 20.63 -12.81 -1.63
CA ALA A 178 20.91 -13.28 -2.98
C ALA A 178 20.22 -14.63 -3.26
N ASN A 179 19.77 -14.84 -4.48
CA ASN A 179 19.09 -16.05 -4.94
C ASN A 179 17.79 -16.38 -4.18
N SER A 180 17.12 -15.36 -3.67
CA SER A 180 15.80 -15.48 -3.02
C SER A 180 14.77 -14.62 -3.74
N TYR A 181 13.47 -14.82 -3.40
CA TYR A 181 12.37 -14.01 -3.92
C TYR A 181 12.39 -12.56 -3.40
N TYR A 182 13.29 -12.22 -2.50
CA TYR A 182 13.52 -10.88 -1.94
C TYR A 182 14.97 -10.41 -2.14
N SER A 183 15.59 -10.77 -3.28
CA SER A 183 17.00 -10.44 -3.55
C SER A 183 17.23 -8.96 -3.87
N GLY A 184 16.23 -8.25 -4.38
CA GLY A 184 16.31 -6.81 -4.67
C GLY A 184 15.56 -5.94 -3.66
N CYS A 185 14.46 -6.45 -3.12
CA CYS A 185 13.60 -5.70 -2.19
C CYS A 185 13.17 -6.56 -1.00
N ALA A 186 13.33 -6.02 0.20
CA ALA A 186 12.79 -6.50 1.46
C ALA A 186 12.40 -5.26 2.30
N SER A 187 11.38 -4.51 1.83
CA SER A 187 10.95 -3.26 2.45
C SER A 187 9.80 -3.47 3.44
N PRO A 188 9.63 -2.58 4.42
CA PRO A 188 8.65 -2.76 5.50
C PRO A 188 7.22 -2.81 4.98
N GLY A 189 6.33 -3.39 5.78
CA GLY A 189 4.91 -3.47 5.50
C GLY A 189 4.07 -3.49 6.77
N PHE A 190 2.79 -3.77 6.63
CA PHE A 190 1.82 -3.75 7.73
C PHE A 190 2.17 -4.75 8.84
N ILE A 191 2.07 -4.30 10.09
CA ILE A 191 2.37 -5.13 11.27
C ILE A 191 1.08 -5.48 12.01
N VAL A 192 0.91 -6.78 12.31
CA VAL A 192 -0.18 -7.30 13.14
C VAL A 192 0.40 -8.08 14.31
N LYS A 193 -0.09 -7.82 15.51
CA LYS A 193 0.16 -8.71 16.65
C LYS A 193 -0.79 -9.90 16.58
N ASN A 194 -0.24 -11.11 16.49
CA ASN A 194 -0.97 -12.37 16.45
C ASN A 194 -0.54 -13.25 17.62
N ALA A 195 -1.39 -13.35 18.64
CA ALA A 195 -1.07 -14.05 19.88
C ALA A 195 0.25 -13.55 20.51
N ASN A 196 1.29 -14.39 20.51
CA ASN A 196 2.59 -14.11 21.14
C ASN A 196 3.67 -13.69 20.13
N GLU A 197 3.30 -13.40 18.88
CA GLU A 197 4.24 -12.97 17.84
C GLU A 197 3.72 -11.74 17.07
N TYR A 198 4.62 -11.07 16.39
CA TYR A 198 4.31 -10.02 15.43
C TYR A 198 4.52 -10.57 14.03
N LEU A 199 3.59 -10.23 13.15
CA LEU A 199 3.62 -10.55 11.73
C LEU A 199 3.80 -9.26 10.95
N MET A 200 4.78 -9.19 10.05
CA MET A 200 4.93 -8.07 9.11
C MET A 200 4.70 -8.60 7.69
N TYR A 201 3.79 -7.95 6.98
CA TYR A 201 3.50 -8.22 5.57
C TYR A 201 4.42 -7.34 4.73
N PHE A 202 5.66 -7.78 4.52
CA PHE A 202 6.68 -6.99 3.85
C PHE A 202 6.63 -7.12 2.33
N SER A 203 7.03 -6.05 1.63
CA SER A 203 7.17 -6.06 0.17
C SER A 203 8.49 -6.71 -0.21
N ALA A 204 8.42 -7.67 -1.11
CA ALA A 204 9.56 -8.42 -1.61
C ALA A 204 9.66 -8.32 -3.14
N SER A 205 10.88 -8.35 -3.65
CA SER A 205 11.14 -8.46 -5.08
C SER A 205 12.46 -9.15 -5.35
N THR A 206 12.50 -9.92 -6.43
CA THR A 206 13.78 -10.26 -7.07
C THR A 206 14.38 -9.01 -7.73
N ASP A 207 15.69 -9.01 -7.94
CA ASP A 207 16.39 -7.89 -8.57
C ASP A 207 16.30 -7.97 -10.11
N ASN A 208 16.59 -9.14 -10.68
CA ASN A 208 16.56 -9.34 -12.13
C ASN A 208 16.09 -10.77 -12.48
N PRO A 209 14.93 -10.93 -13.15
CA PRO A 209 13.93 -9.91 -13.46
C PRO A 209 13.24 -9.39 -12.18
N ILE A 210 12.68 -8.18 -12.24
CA ILE A 210 11.89 -7.63 -11.14
C ILE A 210 10.56 -8.39 -11.06
N LEU A 211 10.35 -9.10 -9.94
CA LEU A 211 9.11 -9.85 -9.66
C LEU A 211 8.64 -9.49 -8.25
N ARG A 212 7.63 -8.63 -8.17
CA ARG A 212 7.10 -8.09 -6.92
C ARG A 212 6.08 -9.03 -6.27
N THR A 213 6.15 -9.13 -4.95
CA THR A 213 5.18 -9.89 -4.15
C THR A 213 5.14 -9.41 -2.71
N ILE A 214 4.13 -9.87 -1.97
CA ILE A 214 4.02 -9.71 -0.52
C ILE A 214 4.39 -11.02 0.16
N SER A 215 5.15 -10.92 1.23
CA SER A 215 5.49 -12.05 2.06
C SER A 215 5.42 -11.73 3.56
N LEU A 216 5.70 -12.72 4.39
CA LEU A 216 5.53 -12.66 5.83
C LEU A 216 6.86 -12.78 6.55
N ALA A 217 7.12 -11.81 7.43
CA ALA A 217 8.19 -11.86 8.42
C ALA A 217 7.58 -11.99 9.82
N ARG A 218 8.26 -12.67 10.73
CA ARG A 218 7.79 -12.98 12.10
C ARG A 218 8.84 -12.68 13.14
N THR A 219 8.42 -12.15 14.28
CA THR A 219 9.25 -12.00 15.48
C THR A 219 8.39 -12.08 16.74
N LYS A 220 9.02 -12.38 17.87
CA LYS A 220 8.38 -12.27 19.20
C LYS A 220 8.75 -10.97 19.90
N ASP A 221 9.75 -10.28 19.39
CA ASP A 221 10.26 -9.03 19.94
C ASP A 221 10.59 -8.06 18.81
N LEU A 222 10.00 -6.86 18.85
CA LEU A 222 10.17 -5.83 17.81
C LEU A 222 11.61 -5.30 17.73
N ASN A 223 12.43 -5.55 18.75
CA ASN A 223 13.86 -5.18 18.82
C ASN A 223 14.82 -6.31 18.45
N SER A 224 14.27 -7.40 17.89
CA SER A 224 15.04 -8.57 17.45
C SER A 224 14.94 -8.77 15.95
N PRO A 225 15.87 -9.54 15.32
CA PRO A 225 15.75 -9.93 13.94
C PRO A 225 14.45 -10.71 13.67
N TRP A 226 13.89 -10.50 12.48
CA TRP A 226 12.67 -11.19 12.04
C TRP A 226 13.01 -12.42 11.20
N THR A 227 12.22 -13.46 11.33
CA THR A 227 12.32 -14.65 10.49
C THR A 227 11.39 -14.49 9.27
N LEU A 228 11.97 -14.53 8.08
CA LEU A 228 11.23 -14.43 6.84
C LEU A 228 10.70 -15.80 6.40
N ALA A 229 9.50 -15.82 5.83
CA ALA A 229 8.94 -17.02 5.24
C ALA A 229 9.84 -17.54 4.11
N ALA A 230 10.00 -18.87 4.01
CA ALA A 230 10.84 -19.50 2.99
C ALA A 230 10.30 -19.32 1.56
N LYS A 231 9.00 -19.04 1.45
CA LYS A 231 8.30 -18.79 0.17
C LYS A 231 7.45 -17.53 0.31
N PRO A 232 7.20 -16.81 -0.80
CA PRO A 232 6.29 -15.68 -0.78
C PRO A 232 4.88 -16.11 -0.39
N MET A 233 4.13 -15.22 0.22
CA MET A 233 2.76 -15.46 0.65
C MET A 233 1.79 -15.48 -0.54
N LEU A 234 2.01 -14.60 -1.50
CA LEU A 234 1.33 -14.59 -2.78
C LEU A 234 2.35 -14.84 -3.90
N PRO A 235 1.95 -15.47 -5.03
CA PRO A 235 2.87 -15.72 -6.13
C PRO A 235 3.49 -14.43 -6.68
N PRO A 236 4.79 -14.39 -7.03
CA PRO A 236 5.40 -13.22 -7.68
C PRO A 236 4.75 -12.83 -9.00
N THR A 237 4.02 -13.74 -9.64
CA THR A 237 3.21 -13.45 -10.83
C THR A 237 2.05 -12.51 -10.56
N GLU A 238 1.66 -12.31 -9.31
CA GLU A 238 0.64 -11.30 -8.95
C GLU A 238 1.14 -9.88 -9.17
N GLN A 239 2.44 -9.64 -9.16
CA GLN A 239 3.06 -8.32 -9.37
C GLN A 239 2.43 -7.24 -8.47
N ILE A 240 2.54 -7.45 -7.17
CA ILE A 240 1.98 -6.57 -6.15
C ILE A 240 3.04 -6.14 -5.15
N GLU A 241 2.88 -4.96 -4.60
CA GLU A 241 3.69 -4.47 -3.50
C GLU A 241 2.86 -3.67 -2.50
N ASN A 242 3.48 -3.35 -1.38
CA ASN A 242 2.89 -2.57 -0.30
C ASN A 242 1.59 -3.18 0.23
N SER A 243 1.51 -3.31 1.51
CA SER A 243 0.37 -3.93 2.16
C SER A 243 -0.22 -3.01 3.20
N SER A 244 -1.54 -2.90 3.22
CA SER A 244 -2.28 -2.29 4.31
C SER A 244 -3.48 -3.16 4.64
N LEU A 245 -3.63 -3.57 5.90
CA LEU A 245 -4.64 -4.54 6.30
C LEU A 245 -5.79 -3.90 7.07
N TYR A 246 -6.98 -4.39 6.81
CA TYR A 246 -8.19 -4.10 7.57
C TYR A 246 -8.88 -5.38 8.02
N PHE A 247 -9.30 -5.45 9.27
CA PHE A 247 -10.07 -6.58 9.80
C PHE A 247 -11.53 -6.22 9.97
N GLU A 248 -12.39 -6.83 9.17
CA GLU A 248 -13.84 -6.69 9.30
C GLU A 248 -14.39 -7.69 10.33
N LYS A 249 -14.66 -7.16 11.53
CA LYS A 249 -15.11 -7.96 12.68
C LYS A 249 -16.45 -8.65 12.45
N LYS A 250 -17.36 -8.03 11.69
CA LYS A 250 -18.73 -8.55 11.49
C LYS A 250 -18.76 -9.88 10.75
N ASN A 251 -17.84 -10.10 9.84
CA ASN A 251 -17.77 -11.33 9.06
C ASN A 251 -16.46 -12.10 9.25
N ASN A 252 -15.63 -11.68 10.22
CA ASN A 252 -14.35 -12.31 10.56
C ASN A 252 -13.44 -12.47 9.33
N THR A 253 -13.24 -11.37 8.58
CA THR A 253 -12.46 -11.39 7.34
C THR A 253 -11.37 -10.32 7.37
N TRP A 254 -10.15 -10.70 7.03
CA TRP A 254 -9.06 -9.81 6.75
C TRP A 254 -9.10 -9.37 5.29
N PHE A 255 -8.86 -8.10 5.07
CA PHE A 255 -8.71 -7.48 3.75
C PHE A 255 -7.31 -6.87 3.67
N MET A 256 -6.52 -7.28 2.70
CA MET A 256 -5.19 -6.75 2.44
C MET A 256 -5.23 -5.93 1.14
N PHE A 257 -5.05 -4.64 1.26
CA PHE A 257 -4.94 -3.71 0.15
C PHE A 257 -3.49 -3.64 -0.31
N THR A 258 -3.28 -3.67 -1.62
CA THR A 258 -1.96 -3.62 -2.25
C THR A 258 -2.02 -2.74 -3.49
N ASN A 259 -0.91 -2.22 -3.95
CA ASN A 259 -0.85 -1.69 -5.31
C ASN A 259 -0.39 -2.76 -6.29
N HIS A 260 -0.91 -2.67 -7.48
CA HIS A 260 -0.57 -3.53 -8.59
C HIS A 260 0.56 -2.90 -9.40
N VAL A 261 1.56 -3.71 -9.72
CA VAL A 261 2.76 -3.24 -10.43
C VAL A 261 2.79 -3.84 -11.82
N GLY A 262 2.86 -2.99 -12.84
CA GLY A 262 3.12 -3.41 -14.20
C GLY A 262 4.59 -3.22 -14.57
N ILE A 263 5.02 -3.96 -15.59
CA ILE A 263 6.34 -3.79 -16.20
C ILE A 263 6.16 -3.56 -17.69
N LYS A 264 6.66 -2.43 -18.16
CA LYS A 264 6.68 -2.07 -19.56
C LYS A 264 8.06 -1.60 -19.95
N ASP A 265 8.63 -2.18 -20.98
CA ASP A 265 9.99 -1.85 -21.46
C ASP A 265 11.06 -1.94 -20.35
N GLY A 266 10.92 -2.91 -19.44
CA GLY A 266 11.81 -3.09 -18.29
C GLY A 266 11.63 -2.10 -17.14
N LEU A 267 10.59 -1.24 -17.19
CA LEU A 267 10.30 -0.22 -16.19
C LEU A 267 9.01 -0.54 -15.45
N GLU A 268 9.00 -0.31 -14.16
CA GLU A 268 7.83 -0.49 -13.31
C GLU A 268 6.88 0.71 -13.39
N TYR A 269 5.59 0.43 -13.32
CA TYR A 269 4.55 1.43 -13.12
C TYR A 269 3.46 0.87 -12.19
N THR A 270 2.77 1.75 -11.48
CA THR A 270 1.65 1.39 -10.60
C THR A 270 0.38 2.00 -11.19
N ASP A 271 -0.64 1.19 -11.44
CA ASP A 271 -1.85 1.63 -12.16
C ASP A 271 -3.16 1.26 -11.46
N ALA A 272 -3.10 0.53 -10.35
CA ALA A 272 -4.29 0.11 -9.63
C ALA A 272 -4.02 -0.26 -8.17
N LEU A 273 -5.04 -0.10 -7.33
CA LEU A 273 -5.12 -0.71 -6.02
C LEU A 273 -5.99 -1.95 -6.09
N TRP A 274 -5.50 -3.03 -5.52
CA TRP A 274 -6.20 -4.29 -5.39
C TRP A 274 -6.42 -4.63 -3.92
N VAL A 275 -7.40 -5.48 -3.65
CA VAL A 275 -7.65 -6.06 -2.33
C VAL A 275 -7.72 -7.57 -2.43
N TYR A 276 -7.06 -8.24 -1.50
CA TYR A 276 -7.18 -9.67 -1.25
C TYR A 276 -7.92 -9.90 0.04
N TRP A 277 -8.64 -11.03 0.19
CA TRP A 277 -9.32 -11.34 1.45
C TRP A 277 -9.07 -12.77 1.91
N SER A 278 -9.02 -12.94 3.24
CA SER A 278 -8.82 -14.23 3.89
C SER A 278 -9.45 -14.25 5.29
N LYS A 279 -9.75 -15.46 5.76
CA LYS A 279 -10.11 -15.72 7.17
C LYS A 279 -8.89 -16.01 8.04
N ASP A 280 -7.72 -16.19 7.43
CA ASP A 280 -6.47 -16.57 8.08
C ASP A 280 -5.36 -15.58 7.71
N LEU A 281 -4.70 -15.00 8.72
CA LEU A 281 -3.60 -14.05 8.55
C LEU A 281 -2.40 -14.62 7.78
N THR A 282 -2.26 -15.93 7.70
CA THR A 282 -1.08 -16.58 7.13
C THR A 282 -1.35 -17.30 5.81
N LYS A 283 -2.61 -17.38 5.40
CA LYS A 283 -3.03 -18.09 4.20
C LYS A 283 -3.88 -17.19 3.32
N TRP A 284 -3.34 -16.82 2.19
CA TRP A 284 -4.01 -15.96 1.23
C TRP A 284 -4.12 -16.67 -0.12
N ASP A 285 -5.33 -16.73 -0.65
CA ASP A 285 -5.59 -17.31 -1.97
C ASP A 285 -5.54 -16.20 -3.02
N PRO A 286 -4.65 -16.27 -4.03
CA PRO A 286 -4.57 -15.28 -5.09
C PRO A 286 -5.85 -15.19 -5.93
N ALA A 287 -6.74 -16.19 -5.87
CA ALA A 287 -8.06 -16.13 -6.51
C ALA A 287 -9.03 -15.20 -5.78
N ASN A 288 -8.83 -14.97 -4.47
CA ASN A 288 -9.65 -14.08 -3.66
C ASN A 288 -9.16 -12.64 -3.76
N LYS A 289 -9.45 -11.97 -4.87
CA LYS A 289 -9.02 -10.60 -5.14
C LYS A 289 -10.04 -9.77 -5.92
N ALA A 290 -9.98 -8.46 -5.75
CA ALA A 290 -10.77 -7.49 -6.50
C ALA A 290 -9.97 -6.23 -6.79
N VAL A 291 -10.30 -5.52 -7.87
CA VAL A 291 -9.83 -4.14 -8.11
C VAL A 291 -10.61 -3.19 -7.22
N VAL A 292 -9.90 -2.27 -6.56
CA VAL A 292 -10.49 -1.25 -5.68
C VAL A 292 -10.51 0.12 -6.35
N LEU A 293 -9.37 0.51 -6.92
CA LEU A 293 -9.19 1.79 -7.58
C LEU A 293 -8.26 1.61 -8.78
N ASP A 294 -8.68 2.11 -9.93
CA ASP A 294 -7.91 2.17 -11.17
C ASP A 294 -8.37 3.36 -12.01
N SER A 295 -7.89 3.47 -13.25
CA SER A 295 -8.27 4.56 -14.18
C SER A 295 -9.78 4.71 -14.42
N LYS A 296 -10.61 3.68 -14.13
CA LYS A 296 -12.07 3.71 -14.33
C LYS A 296 -12.77 4.52 -13.25
N ASN A 297 -12.36 4.40 -12.00
CA ASN A 297 -13.00 5.04 -10.86
C ASN A 297 -12.14 6.09 -10.13
N CYS A 298 -10.83 6.20 -10.42
CA CYS A 298 -10.03 7.35 -9.98
C CYS A 298 -10.38 8.58 -10.82
N LYS A 299 -10.59 9.74 -10.19
CA LYS A 299 -11.04 10.97 -10.87
C LYS A 299 -9.89 11.73 -11.52
N TRP A 300 -8.73 11.76 -10.90
CA TRP A 300 -7.60 12.63 -11.25
C TRP A 300 -6.39 11.89 -11.81
N SER A 301 -5.92 10.85 -11.16
CA SER A 301 -4.78 10.07 -11.65
C SER A 301 -5.25 8.88 -12.49
N LYS A 302 -4.96 8.90 -13.79
CA LYS A 302 -5.45 7.87 -14.72
C LYS A 302 -4.43 6.76 -15.01
N HIS A 303 -3.18 6.99 -14.66
CA HIS A 303 -2.08 6.13 -15.10
C HIS A 303 -1.10 5.78 -13.97
N ILE A 304 -1.14 6.51 -12.86
CA ILE A 304 -0.29 6.29 -11.71
C ILE A 304 -1.17 6.23 -10.48
N ILE A 305 -1.30 5.04 -9.90
CA ILE A 305 -2.07 4.82 -8.68
C ILE A 305 -1.25 3.87 -7.82
N GLY A 306 -0.61 4.41 -6.80
CA GLY A 306 0.34 3.67 -5.96
C GLY A 306 -0.09 3.57 -4.52
N LEU A 307 0.64 2.84 -3.81
CA LEU A 307 0.77 2.53 -2.40
C LEU A 307 -0.44 2.84 -1.50
N PRO A 308 -1.29 1.83 -1.22
CA PRO A 308 -2.47 2.02 -0.38
C PRO A 308 -2.11 2.07 1.10
N SER A 309 -2.73 3.00 1.83
CA SER A 309 -2.82 2.97 3.28
C SER A 309 -4.28 3.09 3.70
N VAL A 310 -4.75 2.20 4.58
CA VAL A 310 -6.16 2.20 4.99
C VAL A 310 -6.32 2.51 6.47
N VAL A 311 -7.29 3.36 6.79
CA VAL A 311 -7.65 3.68 8.17
C VAL A 311 -9.16 3.82 8.30
N GLN A 312 -9.72 3.26 9.37
CA GLN A 312 -11.15 3.37 9.63
C GLN A 312 -11.51 4.72 10.23
N MET A 313 -12.58 5.35 9.70
CA MET A 313 -13.22 6.51 10.28
C MET A 313 -14.74 6.31 10.32
N GLY A 314 -15.26 6.05 11.50
CA GLY A 314 -16.67 5.79 11.72
C GLY A 314 -17.18 4.57 10.94
N LYS A 315 -18.11 4.79 10.00
CA LYS A 315 -18.68 3.73 9.14
C LYS A 315 -18.04 3.67 7.75
N ARG A 316 -16.88 4.25 7.57
CA ARG A 316 -16.14 4.25 6.31
C ARG A 316 -14.70 3.79 6.53
N LEU A 317 -14.11 3.20 5.53
CA LEU A 317 -12.68 2.91 5.43
C LEU A 317 -12.08 3.91 4.44
N ALA A 318 -11.19 4.77 4.94
CA ALA A 318 -10.39 5.65 4.12
C ALA A 318 -9.28 4.84 3.45
N ILE A 319 -9.02 5.11 2.19
CA ILE A 319 -7.92 4.55 1.40
C ILE A 319 -7.13 5.71 0.87
N PHE A 320 -5.93 5.91 1.41
CA PHE A 320 -4.96 6.85 0.88
C PHE A 320 -4.12 6.17 -0.19
N TYR A 321 -3.72 6.93 -1.20
CA TYR A 321 -2.90 6.45 -2.31
C TYR A 321 -2.13 7.62 -2.91
N ASP A 322 -1.03 7.33 -3.57
CA ASP A 322 -0.34 8.35 -4.36
C ASP A 322 -0.72 8.26 -5.84
N GLY A 323 -0.59 9.37 -6.54
CA GLY A 323 -0.91 9.47 -7.95
C GLY A 323 -0.34 10.73 -8.59
N SER A 324 -0.57 10.87 -9.90
CA SER A 324 -0.19 12.07 -10.65
C SER A 324 -1.21 12.37 -11.74
N ASP A 325 -1.53 13.64 -11.90
CA ASP A 325 -2.35 14.15 -13.00
C ASP A 325 -1.52 14.58 -14.24
N SER A 326 -0.20 14.39 -14.18
CA SER A 326 0.72 14.73 -15.25
C SER A 326 0.29 14.14 -16.59
N ASN A 327 0.23 14.98 -17.63
CA ASN A 327 -0.06 14.56 -19.00
C ASN A 327 0.82 15.33 -20.00
N PRO A 328 1.75 14.70 -20.72
CA PRO A 328 2.06 13.25 -20.67
C PRO A 328 2.76 12.83 -19.37
N ILE A 329 2.58 11.55 -18.99
CA ILE A 329 3.29 11.00 -17.85
C ILE A 329 4.78 10.93 -18.18
N PRO A 330 5.64 11.36 -17.26
CA PRO A 330 7.08 11.22 -17.43
C PRO A 330 7.48 9.75 -17.66
N ALA A 331 8.33 9.52 -18.64
CA ALA A 331 8.78 8.16 -18.96
C ALA A 331 9.76 7.61 -17.92
N GLY A 332 9.74 6.31 -17.73
CA GLY A 332 10.68 5.58 -16.90
C GLY A 332 10.59 5.94 -15.43
N VAL A 333 11.75 5.92 -14.77
CA VAL A 333 11.87 6.22 -13.33
C VAL A 333 11.33 7.58 -12.93
N LYS A 334 11.23 8.54 -13.87
CA LYS A 334 10.63 9.85 -13.64
C LYS A 334 9.12 9.80 -13.35
N SER A 335 8.45 8.68 -13.63
CA SER A 335 7.06 8.47 -13.23
C SER A 335 6.87 8.43 -11.71
N HIS A 336 7.95 8.33 -10.95
CA HIS A 336 7.94 8.44 -9.49
C HIS A 336 7.84 9.89 -8.98
N MET A 337 8.09 10.87 -9.86
CA MET A 337 8.10 12.29 -9.51
C MET A 337 6.72 12.93 -9.65
N ASN A 338 6.54 14.11 -9.04
CA ASN A 338 5.32 14.93 -9.13
C ASN A 338 4.05 14.16 -8.74
N ARG A 339 4.15 13.32 -7.71
CA ARG A 339 2.97 12.65 -7.17
C ARG A 339 2.38 13.44 -6.01
N ASP A 340 1.06 13.40 -5.92
CA ASP A 340 0.25 13.90 -4.83
C ASP A 340 -0.42 12.73 -4.10
N ILE A 341 -1.03 13.00 -2.94
CA ILE A 341 -1.74 11.98 -2.17
C ILE A 341 -3.24 12.19 -2.30
N GLY A 342 -3.92 11.16 -2.77
CA GLY A 342 -5.37 11.07 -2.92
C GLY A 342 -6.04 10.30 -1.80
N LEU A 343 -7.35 10.46 -1.70
CA LEU A 343 -8.24 9.78 -0.76
C LEU A 343 -9.41 9.15 -1.50
N ALA A 344 -9.70 7.91 -1.19
CA ALA A 344 -10.92 7.22 -1.62
C ALA A 344 -11.60 6.53 -0.42
N TRP A 345 -12.88 6.18 -0.56
CA TRP A 345 -13.69 5.65 0.52
C TRP A 345 -14.39 4.34 0.15
N LEU A 346 -14.41 3.40 1.08
CA LEU A 346 -15.31 2.25 1.09
C LEU A 346 -16.28 2.36 2.26
N ASP A 347 -17.53 1.98 2.03
CA ASP A 347 -18.54 1.89 3.10
C ASP A 347 -18.34 0.61 3.92
N LEU A 348 -18.49 0.68 5.25
CA LEU A 348 -18.39 -0.46 6.15
C LEU A 348 -19.78 -0.99 6.55
N PRO A 349 -19.98 -2.28 6.76
CA PRO A 349 -18.96 -3.35 6.78
C PRO A 349 -18.52 -3.78 5.38
N LEU A 350 -17.23 -4.11 5.23
CA LEU A 350 -16.76 -4.73 4.01
C LEU A 350 -17.27 -6.16 3.89
N THR A 351 -17.70 -6.51 2.69
CA THR A 351 -18.07 -7.89 2.35
C THR A 351 -17.18 -8.36 1.19
N ALA A 352 -16.58 -9.53 1.35
CA ALA A 352 -15.83 -10.15 0.27
C ALA A 352 -16.75 -10.35 -0.94
N PRO A 353 -16.38 -9.83 -2.12
CA PRO A 353 -17.18 -10.04 -3.32
C PRO A 353 -17.32 -11.53 -3.62
N VAL A 354 -18.51 -11.96 -3.99
CA VAL A 354 -18.77 -13.36 -4.38
C VAL A 354 -18.34 -13.54 -5.83
N GLN A 355 -17.44 -14.50 -6.08
CA GLN A 355 -17.22 -14.96 -7.46
C GLN A 355 -18.50 -15.69 -7.91
N VAL A 356 -19.20 -15.10 -8.87
CA VAL A 356 -20.31 -15.81 -9.52
C VAL A 356 -19.64 -16.87 -10.42
N SER A 357 -19.71 -18.13 -10.00
CA SER A 357 -19.30 -19.25 -10.87
C SER A 357 -20.12 -19.19 -12.17
N LYS A 358 -19.41 -19.15 -13.30
CA LYS A 358 -20.02 -19.28 -14.63
C LYS A 358 -20.59 -20.68 -14.82
#